data_c3b9e24f291573c515703a03cae409a7
#
_entry.id   c3b9e24f291573c515703a03cae409a7
#
_cell.length_a   1.000
_cell.length_b   1.000
_cell.length_c   1.000
_cell.angle_alpha   90.00
_cell.angle_beta   90.00
_cell.angle_gamma   90.00
#
_symmetry.space_group_name_H-M   'P 1'
#
loop_
_entity.id
_entity.type
_entity.pdbx_description
1 polymer ?
#
loop_
_entity_poly.entity_id
_entity_poly.type
_entity_poly.pdbx_seq_one_letter_code
_entity_poly.pdbx_strand_id
1 'polypeptide(L)'
;EENRTTMTAALQQLINIGVTTPNEGIVAASLGMKERPDRTSVLQHLSAKKLFILGKEDALIPYQKMTALVESIGMQSAVLEGGHLVYIENEAATIEVLRNFMKQI
;
A
#
# COMPACT_ATOMS: atom_id res chain seq x y z
N GLU A 1 -12.34 -14.59 -2.03
CA GLU A 1 -12.90 -15.35 -3.17
C GLU A 1 -13.68 -14.45 -4.14
N GLU A 2 -14.45 -13.51 -3.65
CA GLU A 2 -15.26 -12.56 -4.45
C GLU A 2 -14.39 -11.71 -5.39
N ASN A 3 -13.25 -11.23 -4.92
CA ASN A 3 -12.32 -10.45 -5.73
C ASN A 3 -11.60 -11.25 -6.83
N ARG A 4 -11.54 -12.57 -6.71
CA ARG A 4 -10.91 -13.43 -7.72
C ARG A 4 -11.62 -13.40 -9.06
N THR A 5 -12.94 -13.32 -9.05
CA THR A 5 -13.76 -13.36 -10.27
C THR A 5 -13.79 -12.00 -10.99
N THR A 6 -13.79 -10.91 -10.24
CA THR A 6 -13.86 -9.55 -10.79
C THR A 6 -12.49 -9.00 -11.21
N MET A 7 -11.38 -9.55 -10.69
CA MET A 7 -10.01 -9.07 -10.92
C MET A 7 -9.12 -10.08 -11.64
N THR A 8 -9.72 -10.98 -12.45
CA THR A 8 -9.00 -12.08 -13.11
C THR A 8 -7.81 -11.58 -13.96
N ALA A 9 -7.97 -10.50 -14.71
CA ALA A 9 -6.91 -9.95 -15.55
C ALA A 9 -5.74 -9.39 -14.72
N ALA A 10 -6.01 -8.64 -13.67
CA ALA A 10 -5.01 -8.10 -12.77
C ALA A 10 -4.27 -9.22 -12.02
N LEU A 11 -5.00 -10.23 -11.55
CA LEU A 11 -4.42 -11.41 -10.90
C LEU A 11 -3.50 -12.18 -11.85
N GLN A 12 -3.92 -12.40 -13.10
CA GLN A 12 -3.09 -13.08 -14.10
C GLN A 12 -1.81 -12.30 -14.39
N GLN A 13 -1.89 -10.98 -14.47
CA GLN A 13 -0.72 -10.12 -14.65
C GLN A 13 0.25 -10.24 -13.47
N LEU A 14 -0.23 -10.23 -12.24
CA LEU A 14 0.60 -10.42 -11.04
C LEU A 14 1.25 -11.80 -10.99
N ILE A 15 0.52 -12.84 -11.37
CA ILE A 15 1.07 -14.20 -11.48
C ILE A 15 2.20 -14.23 -12.52
N ASN A 16 1.99 -13.64 -13.69
CA ASN A 16 2.99 -13.59 -14.74
C ASN A 16 4.27 -12.86 -14.28
N ILE A 17 4.13 -11.74 -13.57
CA ILE A 17 5.27 -11.04 -12.96
C ILE A 17 5.99 -11.96 -11.96
N GLY A 18 5.23 -12.63 -11.08
CA GLY A 18 5.79 -13.52 -10.08
C GLY A 18 6.61 -14.67 -10.66
N VAL A 19 6.06 -15.37 -11.67
CA VAL A 19 6.73 -16.53 -12.29
C VAL A 19 7.90 -16.16 -13.19
N THR A 20 7.97 -14.92 -13.66
CA THR A 20 9.09 -14.41 -14.48
C THR A 20 10.17 -13.70 -13.65
N THR A 21 9.90 -13.42 -12.37
CA THR A 21 10.89 -12.78 -11.50
C THR A 21 12.00 -13.78 -11.14
N PRO A 22 13.29 -13.44 -11.35
CA PRO A 22 14.40 -14.31 -10.98
C PRO A 22 14.42 -14.62 -9.47
N ASN A 23 14.78 -15.85 -9.11
CA ASN A 23 14.83 -16.29 -7.70
C ASN A 23 15.76 -15.40 -6.86
N GLU A 24 16.89 -14.98 -7.42
CA GLU A 24 17.85 -14.08 -6.76
C GLU A 24 17.19 -12.74 -6.39
N GLY A 25 16.34 -12.22 -7.27
CA GLY A 25 15.58 -10.98 -7.01
C GLY A 25 14.58 -11.15 -5.87
N ILE A 26 13.88 -12.28 -5.83
CA ILE A 26 12.92 -12.61 -4.76
C ILE A 26 13.65 -12.73 -3.41
N VAL A 27 14.77 -13.46 -3.39
CA VAL A 27 15.59 -13.63 -2.17
C VAL A 27 16.13 -12.29 -1.69
N ALA A 28 16.71 -11.48 -2.60
CA ALA A 28 17.25 -10.16 -2.25
C ALA A 28 16.17 -9.22 -1.69
N ALA A 29 14.99 -9.17 -2.31
CA ALA A 29 13.87 -8.38 -1.82
C ALA A 29 13.38 -8.84 -0.43
N SER A 30 13.28 -10.16 -0.22
CA SER A 30 12.88 -10.75 1.06
C SER A 30 13.87 -10.44 2.19
N LEU A 31 15.16 -10.55 1.91
CA LEU A 31 16.22 -10.17 2.86
C LEU A 31 16.19 -8.67 3.15
N GLY A 32 16.06 -7.83 2.14
CA GLY A 32 15.94 -6.39 2.31
C GLY A 32 14.74 -5.97 3.16
N MET A 33 13.59 -6.64 3.00
CA MET A 33 12.42 -6.41 3.86
C MET A 33 12.68 -6.84 5.31
N LYS A 34 13.34 -7.99 5.51
CA LYS A 34 13.68 -8.50 6.85
C LYS A 34 14.64 -7.58 7.60
N GLU A 35 15.63 -7.02 6.90
CA GLU A 35 16.69 -6.19 7.48
C GLU A 35 16.33 -4.70 7.50
N ARG A 36 15.19 -4.32 6.93
CA ARG A 36 14.78 -2.92 6.84
C ARG A 36 14.60 -2.30 8.24
N PRO A 37 15.37 -1.26 8.58
CA PRO A 37 15.22 -0.57 9.85
C PRO A 37 13.89 0.22 9.89
N ASP A 38 13.39 0.48 11.09
CA ASP A 38 12.29 1.40 11.30
C ASP A 38 12.68 2.81 10.85
N ARG A 39 11.87 3.42 9.97
CA ARG A 39 12.05 4.77 9.43
C ARG A 39 10.95 5.73 9.84
N THR A 40 10.16 5.37 10.86
CA THR A 40 9.07 6.22 11.37
C THR A 40 9.56 7.62 11.73
N SER A 41 10.74 7.73 12.35
CA SER A 41 11.34 9.01 12.68
C SER A 41 11.65 9.88 11.46
N VAL A 42 12.03 9.29 10.33
CA VAL A 42 12.27 10.02 9.08
C VAL A 42 10.96 10.63 8.59
N LEU A 43 9.88 9.86 8.57
CA LEU A 43 8.54 10.35 8.18
C LEU A 43 8.06 11.45 9.14
N GLN A 44 8.32 11.31 10.42
CA GLN A 44 7.92 12.29 11.44
C GLN A 44 8.57 13.66 11.23
N HIS A 45 9.86 13.67 10.87
CA HIS A 45 10.64 14.91 10.67
C HIS A 45 10.55 15.46 9.23
N LEU A 46 9.97 14.72 8.30
CA LEU A 46 9.82 15.18 6.93
C LEU A 46 8.78 16.31 6.85
N SER A 47 9.17 17.47 6.34
CA SER A 47 8.30 18.64 6.18
C SER A 47 7.31 18.54 5.01
N ALA A 48 7.56 17.64 4.05
CA ALA A 48 6.66 17.42 2.92
C ALA A 48 5.28 16.92 3.37
N LYS A 49 4.24 17.24 2.61
CA LYS A 49 2.92 16.65 2.80
C LYS A 49 2.98 15.14 2.56
N LYS A 50 2.30 14.39 3.40
CA LYS A 50 2.36 12.92 3.43
C LYS A 50 0.95 12.36 3.45
N LEU A 51 0.71 11.36 2.63
CA LEU A 51 -0.54 10.62 2.57
C LEU A 51 -0.28 9.13 2.68
N PHE A 52 -1.04 8.47 3.51
CA PHE A 52 -1.07 7.01 3.64
C PHE A 52 -2.40 6.49 3.12
N ILE A 53 -2.37 5.55 2.18
CA ILE A 53 -3.58 4.91 1.64
C ILE A 53 -3.61 3.47 2.13
N LEU A 54 -4.71 3.07 2.73
CA LEU A 54 -4.89 1.78 3.39
C LEU A 54 -6.13 1.08 2.86
N GLY A 55 -6.03 -0.24 2.68
CA GLY A 55 -7.18 -1.10 2.42
C GLY A 55 -7.85 -1.51 3.73
N LYS A 56 -9.17 -1.41 3.81
CA LYS A 56 -9.96 -1.75 5.00
C LYS A 56 -9.94 -3.25 5.31
N GLU A 57 -9.90 -4.08 4.27
CA GLU A 57 -9.82 -5.54 4.34
C GLU A 57 -8.39 -6.08 4.21
N ASP A 58 -7.37 -5.23 4.39
CA ASP A 58 -5.97 -5.66 4.35
C ASP A 58 -5.67 -6.65 5.49
N ALA A 59 -5.47 -7.92 5.13
CA ALA A 59 -5.16 -8.99 6.07
C ALA A 59 -3.69 -8.99 6.54
N LEU A 60 -2.79 -8.30 5.82
CA LEU A 60 -1.37 -8.22 6.14
C LEU A 60 -1.05 -7.02 7.03
N ILE A 61 -1.68 -5.88 6.75
CA ILE A 61 -1.46 -4.62 7.45
C ILE A 61 -2.78 -4.11 8.01
N PRO A 62 -3.11 -4.41 9.29
CA PRO A 62 -4.36 -3.97 9.91
C PRO A 62 -4.46 -2.44 9.91
N TYR A 63 -5.45 -1.91 9.19
CA TYR A 63 -5.58 -0.46 8.97
C TYR A 63 -5.76 0.33 10.27
N GLN A 64 -6.42 -0.25 11.28
CA GLN A 64 -6.66 0.43 12.56
C GLN A 64 -5.34 0.77 13.28
N LYS A 65 -4.37 -0.15 13.27
CA LYS A 65 -3.05 0.08 13.85
C LYS A 65 -2.25 1.11 13.05
N MET A 66 -2.34 1.03 11.74
CA MET A 66 -1.62 1.96 10.85
C MET A 66 -2.21 3.36 10.92
N THR A 67 -3.52 3.51 10.97
CA THR A 67 -4.17 4.81 11.10
C THR A 67 -3.71 5.52 12.37
N ALA A 68 -3.72 4.82 13.51
CA ALA A 68 -3.25 5.39 14.78
C ALA A 68 -1.77 5.83 14.72
N LEU A 69 -0.90 5.02 14.10
CA LEU A 69 0.51 5.38 13.93
C LEU A 69 0.65 6.62 13.02
N VAL A 70 -0.03 6.62 11.88
CA VAL A 70 0.03 7.68 10.87
C VAL A 70 -0.44 9.02 11.45
N GLU A 71 -1.52 9.01 12.22
CA GLU A 71 -2.03 10.19 12.95
C GLU A 71 -1.02 10.70 14.00
N SER A 72 -0.39 9.78 14.75
CA SER A 72 0.59 10.13 15.77
C SER A 72 1.82 10.87 15.22
N ILE A 73 2.15 10.68 13.95
CA ILE A 73 3.27 11.35 13.27
C ILE A 73 2.83 12.49 12.34
N GLY A 74 1.57 12.92 12.44
CA GLY A 74 1.04 14.06 11.69
C GLY A 74 0.90 13.82 10.18
N MET A 75 0.62 12.58 9.76
CA MET A 75 0.32 12.26 8.36
C MET A 75 -1.18 12.20 8.13
N GLN A 76 -1.59 12.45 6.89
CA GLN A 76 -2.95 12.16 6.43
C GLN A 76 -3.09 10.67 6.12
N SER A 77 -4.27 10.12 6.38
CA SER A 77 -4.62 8.76 5.97
C SER A 77 -5.93 8.74 5.19
N ALA A 78 -6.04 7.81 4.26
CA ALA A 78 -7.28 7.47 3.57
C ALA A 78 -7.47 5.95 3.65
N VAL A 79 -8.59 5.53 4.21
CA VAL A 79 -8.97 4.10 4.28
C VAL A 79 -10.01 3.84 3.21
N LEU A 80 -9.73 2.93 2.31
CA LEU A 80 -10.58 2.57 1.17
C LEU A 80 -11.06 1.13 1.29
N GLU A 81 -12.22 0.84 0.75
CA GLU A 81 -12.69 -0.54 0.59
C GLU A 81 -11.72 -1.29 -0.33
N GLY A 82 -11.24 -2.46 0.08
CA GLY A 82 -10.27 -3.29 -0.60
C GLY A 82 -9.19 -3.82 0.34
N GLY A 83 -8.37 -4.74 -0.17
CA GLY A 83 -7.32 -5.43 0.58
C GLY A 83 -5.95 -4.77 0.45
N HIS A 84 -4.91 -5.61 0.47
CA HIS A 84 -3.52 -5.16 0.45
C HIS A 84 -3.12 -4.41 -0.82
N LEU A 85 -3.72 -4.76 -1.95
CA LEU A 85 -3.49 -4.11 -3.25
C LEU A 85 -4.63 -3.14 -3.58
N VAL A 86 -5.03 -2.33 -2.63
CA VAL A 86 -6.18 -1.43 -2.73
C VAL A 86 -6.15 -0.54 -3.98
N TYR A 87 -4.98 -0.15 -4.46
CA TYR A 87 -4.81 0.64 -5.67
C TYR A 87 -5.18 -0.11 -6.96
N ILE A 88 -5.23 -1.45 -6.92
CA ILE A 88 -5.76 -2.30 -7.99
C ILE A 88 -7.23 -2.63 -7.71
N GLU A 89 -7.53 -3.01 -6.46
CA GLU A 89 -8.86 -3.48 -6.06
C GLU A 89 -9.92 -2.37 -6.05
N ASN A 90 -9.48 -1.13 -5.82
CA ASN A 90 -10.33 0.07 -5.81
C ASN A 90 -9.62 1.25 -6.48
N GLU A 91 -9.33 1.09 -7.77
CA GLU A 91 -8.59 2.06 -8.58
C GLU A 91 -9.27 3.45 -8.58
N ALA A 92 -10.60 3.48 -8.77
CA ALA A 92 -11.34 4.73 -8.87
C ALA A 92 -11.21 5.59 -7.60
N ALA A 93 -11.42 5.00 -6.42
CA ALA A 93 -11.27 5.70 -5.14
C ALA A 93 -9.82 6.09 -4.88
N THR A 94 -8.86 5.23 -5.26
CA THR A 94 -7.43 5.55 -5.13
C THR A 94 -7.05 6.77 -5.97
N ILE A 95 -7.51 6.84 -7.22
CA ILE A 95 -7.28 7.99 -8.10
C ILE A 95 -7.90 9.26 -7.52
N GLU A 96 -9.12 9.19 -6.99
CA GLU A 96 -9.79 10.33 -6.38
C GLU A 96 -9.01 10.87 -5.18
N VAL A 97 -8.58 9.98 -4.28
CA VAL A 97 -7.77 10.36 -3.11
C VAL A 97 -6.47 11.02 -3.54
N LEU A 98 -5.77 10.45 -4.51
CA LEU A 98 -4.52 11.01 -5.03
C LEU A 98 -4.74 12.39 -5.66
N ARG A 99 -5.78 12.56 -6.48
CA ARG A 99 -6.11 13.85 -7.09
C ARG A 99 -6.40 14.92 -6.04
N ASN A 100 -7.14 14.56 -4.99
CA ASN A 100 -7.45 15.49 -3.91
C ASN A 100 -6.21 15.85 -3.10
N PHE A 101 -5.33 14.90 -2.84
CA PHE A 101 -4.05 15.17 -2.18
C PHE A 101 -3.15 16.08 -3.02
N MET A 102 -3.04 15.84 -4.32
CA MET A 102 -2.23 16.66 -5.24
C MET A 102 -2.69 18.13 -5.31
N LYS A 103 -3.98 18.40 -5.13
CA LYS A 103 -4.50 19.77 -5.06
C LYS A 103 -4.06 20.53 -3.80
N GLN A 104 -3.56 19.84 -2.79
CA GLN A 104 -3.11 20.44 -1.53
C GLN A 104 -1.62 20.83 -1.59
N ILE A 105 -0.92 20.36 -2.59
CA ILE A 105 0.49 20.66 -2.80
C ILE A 105 0.63 21.96 -3.58
#